data_c20e20879309f46741d502a3a852b19e
#
_entry.id   c20e20879309f46741d502a3a852b19e
#
_cell.length_a   1.000
_cell.length_b   1.000
_cell.length_c   1.000
_cell.angle_alpha   90.00
_cell.angle_beta   90.00
_cell.angle_gamma   90.00
#
_symmetry.space_group_name_H-M   'P 1'
#
loop_
_entity.id
_entity.type
_entity.pdbx_description
1 polymer ?
#
loop_
_entity_poly.entity_id
_entity_poly.type
_entity_poly.pdbx_seq_one_letter_code
_entity_poly.pdbx_strand_id
1 'polypeptide(L)'
;MVKPRATDEDLTAKARIRNAALDLYSKSGPDRISLRAIASEAGVTLGLVQHHYKTKAGLREAVDQLVVDHFEAALAEVPDTDRPAELAAARDAAVRRMLEANPPVVDYVRRALLDPTGENLHLLGVLVDLTAREVSALRTSGRASTKRRESTQIVAVLVRQMGEMLLAPLVDAVWDRVDSSGAAGKPRLRIAVEET
;
A
#
# COMPACT_ATOMS: atom_id res chain seq x y z
N MET A 1 -4.85 -1.10 19.44
CA MET A 1 -4.70 -0.92 17.99
C MET A 1 -4.99 -2.25 17.31
N VAL A 2 -5.95 -2.34 16.39
CA VAL A 2 -6.27 -3.58 15.67
C VAL A 2 -5.22 -3.77 14.58
N LYS A 3 -4.44 -4.86 14.65
CA LYS A 3 -3.51 -5.19 13.57
C LYS A 3 -4.34 -5.45 12.31
N PRO A 4 -4.00 -4.87 11.15
CA PRO A 4 -4.72 -5.09 9.89
C PRO A 4 -4.81 -6.57 9.52
N ARG A 5 -3.75 -7.32 9.86
CA ARG A 5 -3.67 -8.76 9.68
C ARG A 5 -3.33 -9.44 11.01
N ALA A 6 -4.29 -10.18 11.57
CA ALA A 6 -4.12 -10.97 12.79
C ALA A 6 -3.70 -12.42 12.45
N THR A 7 -3.31 -13.20 13.45
CA THR A 7 -3.02 -14.64 13.30
C THR A 7 -4.30 -15.45 13.03
N ASP A 8 -4.17 -16.62 12.39
CA ASP A 8 -5.32 -17.43 11.95
C ASP A 8 -6.27 -17.83 13.10
N GLU A 9 -5.77 -17.96 14.31
CA GLU A 9 -6.56 -18.35 15.50
C GLU A 9 -7.49 -17.20 15.97
N ASP A 10 -7.13 -15.94 15.73
CA ASP A 10 -7.89 -14.77 16.18
C ASP A 10 -8.78 -14.17 15.09
N LEU A 11 -8.75 -14.69 13.86
CA LEU A 11 -9.44 -14.11 12.72
C LEU A 11 -10.90 -14.54 12.64
N THR A 12 -11.81 -13.56 12.55
CA THR A 12 -13.18 -13.83 12.13
C THR A 12 -13.20 -14.41 10.71
N ALA A 13 -14.23 -15.17 10.36
CA ALA A 13 -14.40 -15.68 9.00
C ALA A 13 -14.34 -14.57 7.93
N LYS A 14 -14.89 -13.39 8.24
CA LYS A 14 -14.80 -12.21 7.39
C LYS A 14 -13.36 -11.79 7.11
N ALA A 15 -12.51 -11.73 8.13
CA ALA A 15 -11.11 -11.37 7.98
C ALA A 15 -10.31 -12.43 7.22
N ARG A 16 -10.56 -13.73 7.46
CA ARG A 16 -9.93 -14.84 6.69
C ARG A 16 -10.24 -14.75 5.22
N ILE A 17 -11.50 -14.51 4.85
CA ILE A 17 -11.92 -14.33 3.45
C ILE A 17 -11.17 -13.17 2.80
N ARG A 18 -11.10 -12.01 3.48
CA ARG A 18 -10.41 -10.81 2.98
C ARG A 18 -8.91 -11.04 2.78
N ASN A 19 -8.25 -11.69 3.73
CA ASN A 19 -6.83 -12.02 3.65
C ASN A 19 -6.55 -13.02 2.50
N ALA A 20 -7.34 -14.08 2.38
CA ALA A 20 -7.24 -15.04 1.28
C ALA A 20 -7.46 -14.37 -0.08
N ALA A 21 -8.40 -13.41 -0.16
CA ALA A 21 -8.63 -12.64 -1.38
C ALA A 21 -7.39 -11.78 -1.74
N LEU A 22 -6.78 -11.07 -0.77
CA LEU A 22 -5.55 -10.31 -1.00
C LEU A 22 -4.42 -11.21 -1.52
N ASP A 23 -4.21 -12.38 -0.90
CA ASP A 23 -3.16 -13.32 -1.29
C ASP A 23 -3.35 -13.85 -2.72
N LEU A 24 -4.59 -14.16 -3.11
CA LEU A 24 -4.90 -14.63 -4.46
C LEU A 24 -4.86 -13.50 -5.50
N TYR A 25 -5.36 -12.32 -5.14
CA TYR A 25 -5.35 -11.15 -6.03
C TYR A 25 -3.94 -10.64 -6.29
N SER A 26 -3.06 -10.68 -5.29
CA SER A 26 -1.65 -10.31 -5.45
C SER A 26 -0.93 -11.19 -6.47
N LYS A 27 -1.26 -12.49 -6.52
CA LYS A 27 -0.64 -13.46 -7.44
C LYS A 27 -1.19 -13.40 -8.85
N SER A 28 -2.51 -13.28 -9.01
CA SER A 28 -3.18 -13.52 -10.30
C SER A 28 -4.05 -12.37 -10.80
N GLY A 29 -4.23 -11.33 -9.99
CA GLY A 29 -5.17 -10.25 -10.25
C GLY A 29 -6.61 -10.62 -9.89
N PRO A 30 -7.44 -9.63 -9.51
CA PRO A 30 -8.78 -9.89 -9.03
C PRO A 30 -9.70 -10.51 -10.09
N ASP A 31 -9.55 -10.14 -11.38
CA ASP A 31 -10.44 -10.60 -12.44
C ASP A 31 -10.37 -12.11 -12.69
N ARG A 32 -9.19 -12.70 -12.51
CA ARG A 32 -8.94 -14.13 -12.73
C ARG A 32 -9.37 -15.03 -11.56
N ILE A 33 -9.66 -14.47 -10.40
CA ILE A 33 -9.97 -15.21 -9.18
C ILE A 33 -11.49 -15.27 -8.97
N SER A 34 -12.03 -16.48 -8.77
CA SER A 34 -13.42 -16.69 -8.45
C SER A 34 -13.70 -16.63 -6.95
N LEU A 35 -14.93 -16.28 -6.54
CA LEU A 35 -15.33 -16.36 -5.13
C LEU A 35 -15.24 -17.79 -4.55
N ARG A 36 -15.35 -18.84 -5.40
CA ARG A 36 -15.14 -20.23 -4.98
C ARG A 36 -13.69 -20.51 -4.61
N ALA A 37 -12.75 -20.00 -5.40
CA ALA A 37 -11.32 -20.13 -5.09
C ALA A 37 -10.98 -19.45 -3.76
N ILE A 38 -11.53 -18.24 -3.52
CA ILE A 38 -11.34 -17.52 -2.26
C ILE A 38 -11.98 -18.27 -1.09
N ALA A 39 -13.17 -18.83 -1.26
CA ALA A 39 -13.83 -19.63 -0.22
C ALA A 39 -12.97 -20.85 0.17
N SER A 40 -12.42 -21.53 -0.82
CA SER A 40 -11.53 -22.68 -0.62
C SER A 40 -10.26 -22.28 0.14
N GLU A 41 -9.59 -21.19 -0.29
CA GLU A 41 -8.37 -20.68 0.35
C GLU A 41 -8.61 -20.23 1.80
N ALA A 42 -9.75 -19.58 2.05
CA ALA A 42 -10.15 -19.12 3.38
C ALA A 42 -10.67 -20.24 4.30
N GLY A 43 -10.85 -21.47 3.80
CA GLY A 43 -11.43 -22.59 4.56
C GLY A 43 -12.89 -22.33 4.97
N VAL A 44 -13.71 -21.75 4.07
CA VAL A 44 -15.12 -21.41 4.31
C VAL A 44 -16.00 -21.82 3.14
N THR A 45 -17.33 -21.80 3.34
CA THR A 45 -18.27 -22.05 2.25
C THR A 45 -18.43 -20.80 1.35
N LEU A 46 -18.78 -21.00 0.07
CA LEU A 46 -19.12 -19.91 -0.84
C LEU A 46 -20.27 -19.05 -0.30
N GLY A 47 -21.29 -19.69 0.33
CA GLY A 47 -22.41 -18.96 0.93
C GLY A 47 -21.95 -17.99 2.02
N LEU A 48 -20.93 -18.34 2.81
CA LEU A 48 -20.39 -17.44 3.83
C LEU A 48 -19.64 -16.26 3.22
N VAL A 49 -18.90 -16.47 2.10
CA VAL A 49 -18.30 -15.37 1.35
C VAL A 49 -19.36 -14.38 0.84
N GLN A 50 -20.43 -14.92 0.21
CA GLN A 50 -21.54 -14.11 -0.30
C GLN A 50 -22.34 -13.43 0.83
N HIS A 51 -22.44 -14.06 1.99
CA HIS A 51 -23.08 -13.45 3.16
C HIS A 51 -22.32 -12.19 3.60
N HIS A 52 -20.98 -12.26 3.72
CA HIS A 52 -20.16 -11.16 4.22
C HIS A 52 -19.92 -10.04 3.20
N TYR A 53 -19.73 -10.37 1.93
CA TYR A 53 -19.26 -9.41 0.93
C TYR A 53 -20.23 -9.18 -0.23
N LYS A 54 -21.33 -9.94 -0.30
CA LYS A 54 -22.41 -9.87 -1.30
C LYS A 54 -21.92 -10.16 -2.72
N THR A 55 -20.97 -9.38 -3.23
CA THR A 55 -20.45 -9.44 -4.60
C THR A 55 -18.92 -9.57 -4.63
N LYS A 56 -18.38 -9.91 -5.80
CA LYS A 56 -16.93 -9.89 -6.03
C LYS A 56 -16.35 -8.48 -5.92
N ALA A 57 -17.10 -7.47 -6.40
CA ALA A 57 -16.73 -6.07 -6.25
C ALA A 57 -16.68 -5.65 -4.77
N GLY A 58 -17.68 -5.97 -3.95
CA GLY A 58 -17.66 -5.66 -2.53
C GLY A 58 -16.52 -6.34 -1.75
N LEU A 59 -16.10 -7.55 -2.16
CA LEU A 59 -14.92 -8.17 -1.59
C LEU A 59 -13.63 -7.43 -2.03
N ARG A 60 -13.57 -6.99 -3.28
CA ARG A 60 -12.44 -6.20 -3.78
C ARG A 60 -12.30 -4.87 -3.05
N GLU A 61 -13.39 -4.13 -2.88
CA GLU A 61 -13.40 -2.90 -2.07
C GLU A 61 -12.89 -3.15 -0.63
N ALA A 62 -13.27 -4.29 -0.04
CA ALA A 62 -12.77 -4.66 1.29
C ALA A 62 -11.27 -5.01 1.29
N VAL A 63 -10.72 -5.54 0.21
CA VAL A 63 -9.28 -5.76 0.03
C VAL A 63 -8.56 -4.42 -0.15
N ASP A 64 -9.11 -3.50 -0.95
CA ASP A 64 -8.57 -2.15 -1.11
C ASP A 64 -8.51 -1.41 0.24
N GLN A 65 -9.58 -1.52 1.04
CA GLN A 65 -9.59 -0.96 2.39
C GLN A 65 -8.56 -1.63 3.31
N LEU A 66 -8.34 -2.96 3.20
CA LEU A 66 -7.28 -3.64 3.95
C LEU A 66 -5.89 -3.07 3.63
N VAL A 67 -5.65 -2.75 2.36
CA VAL A 67 -4.40 -2.09 1.95
C VAL A 67 -4.27 -0.73 2.63
N VAL A 68 -5.32 0.09 2.62
CA VAL A 68 -5.35 1.39 3.33
C VAL A 68 -5.10 1.19 4.83
N ASP A 69 -5.75 0.21 5.47
CA ASP A 69 -5.57 -0.11 6.89
C ASP A 69 -4.10 -0.42 7.23
N HIS A 70 -3.36 -1.08 6.33
CA HIS A 70 -1.93 -1.33 6.49
C HIS A 70 -1.11 -0.04 6.50
N PHE A 71 -1.40 0.90 5.58
CA PHE A 71 -0.73 2.20 5.54
C PHE A 71 -1.06 3.04 6.78
N GLU A 72 -2.35 3.11 7.15
CA GLU A 72 -2.80 3.86 8.34
C GLU A 72 -2.13 3.34 9.61
N ALA A 73 -2.09 2.01 9.79
CA ALA A 73 -1.43 1.39 10.93
C ALA A 73 0.07 1.71 10.99
N ALA A 74 0.77 1.66 9.85
CA ALA A 74 2.19 2.00 9.78
C ALA A 74 2.44 3.47 10.12
N LEU A 75 1.60 4.38 9.62
CA LEU A 75 1.71 5.82 9.89
C LEU A 75 1.37 6.17 11.34
N ALA A 76 0.43 5.44 11.98
CA ALA A 76 0.06 5.64 13.37
C ALA A 76 1.16 5.23 14.38
N GLU A 77 2.11 4.38 13.95
CA GLU A 77 3.26 3.97 14.79
C GLU A 77 4.40 4.99 14.77
N VAL A 78 4.34 6.00 13.90
CA VAL A 78 5.41 7.01 13.78
C VAL A 78 5.37 7.94 14.99
N PRO A 79 6.47 8.05 15.76
CA PRO A 79 6.55 8.98 16.87
C PRO A 79 6.37 10.43 16.39
N ASP A 80 5.70 11.20 17.21
CA ASP A 80 5.51 12.62 16.96
C ASP A 80 6.82 13.40 17.14
N THR A 81 7.10 14.36 16.24
CA THR A 81 8.25 15.27 16.33
C THR A 81 7.92 16.61 15.71
N ASP A 82 8.44 17.68 16.30
CA ASP A 82 8.29 19.05 15.80
C ASP A 82 9.23 19.38 14.62
N ARG A 83 10.04 18.41 14.17
CA ARG A 83 10.97 18.57 13.05
C ARG A 83 10.40 17.97 11.76
N PRO A 84 9.87 18.79 10.82
CA PRO A 84 9.15 18.28 9.63
C PRO A 84 9.96 17.30 8.78
N ALA A 85 11.25 17.53 8.61
CA ALA A 85 12.11 16.65 7.81
C ALA A 85 12.31 15.27 8.45
N GLU A 86 12.44 15.21 9.79
CA GLU A 86 12.55 13.96 10.53
C GLU A 86 11.23 13.19 10.52
N LEU A 87 10.12 13.90 10.72
CA LEU A 87 8.79 13.31 10.63
C LEU A 87 8.56 12.68 9.25
N ALA A 88 8.86 13.40 8.17
CA ALA A 88 8.74 12.89 6.81
C ALA A 88 9.60 11.63 6.60
N ALA A 89 10.86 11.65 7.04
CA ALA A 89 11.76 10.49 6.92
C ALA A 89 11.28 9.30 7.75
N ALA A 90 10.75 9.52 8.95
CA ALA A 90 10.21 8.48 9.81
C ALA A 90 8.95 7.84 9.20
N ARG A 91 8.06 8.65 8.60
CA ARG A 91 6.86 8.16 7.89
C ARG A 91 7.24 7.33 6.66
N ASP A 92 8.19 7.79 5.86
CA ASP A 92 8.70 7.03 4.72
C ASP A 92 9.30 5.69 5.15
N ALA A 93 10.09 5.69 6.23
CA ALA A 93 10.67 4.47 6.78
C ALA A 93 9.61 3.50 7.33
N ALA A 94 8.54 4.01 7.96
CA ALA A 94 7.44 3.19 8.47
C ALA A 94 6.67 2.51 7.32
N VAL A 95 6.33 3.26 6.27
CA VAL A 95 5.68 2.71 5.06
C VAL A 95 6.57 1.65 4.41
N ARG A 96 7.87 1.92 4.27
CA ARG A 96 8.80 0.94 3.68
C ARG A 96 8.84 -0.35 4.49
N ARG A 97 9.02 -0.30 5.81
CA ARG A 97 8.99 -1.49 6.68
C ARG A 97 7.68 -2.26 6.57
N MET A 98 6.56 -1.56 6.52
CA MET A 98 5.24 -2.19 6.34
C MET A 98 5.17 -2.94 5.01
N LEU A 99 5.62 -2.33 3.91
CA LEU A 99 5.64 -2.96 2.59
C LEU A 99 6.58 -4.17 2.55
N GLU A 100 7.78 -4.08 3.13
CA GLU A 100 8.73 -5.19 3.25
C GLU A 100 8.15 -6.36 4.05
N ALA A 101 7.37 -6.08 5.09
CA ALA A 101 6.72 -7.10 5.92
C ALA A 101 5.46 -7.70 5.28
N ASN A 102 4.93 -7.11 4.21
CA ASN A 102 3.66 -7.51 3.60
C ASN A 102 3.76 -7.63 2.06
N PRO A 103 4.50 -8.61 1.52
CA PRO A 103 4.66 -8.81 0.07
C PRO A 103 3.34 -8.86 -0.72
N PRO A 104 2.23 -9.49 -0.22
CA PRO A 104 0.96 -9.49 -0.93
C PRO A 104 0.38 -8.09 -1.15
N VAL A 105 0.58 -7.17 -0.19
CA VAL A 105 0.17 -5.75 -0.34
C VAL A 105 0.95 -5.10 -1.47
N VAL A 106 2.28 -5.30 -1.50
CA VAL A 106 3.15 -4.76 -2.55
C VAL A 106 2.72 -5.23 -3.93
N ASP A 107 2.53 -6.55 -4.10
CA ASP A 107 2.20 -7.12 -5.40
C ASP A 107 0.79 -6.72 -5.87
N TYR A 108 -0.17 -6.60 -4.94
CA TYR A 108 -1.50 -6.11 -5.25
C TYR A 108 -1.49 -4.66 -5.72
N VAL A 109 -0.80 -3.77 -4.98
CA VAL A 109 -0.66 -2.35 -5.35
C VAL A 109 0.09 -2.20 -6.68
N ARG A 110 1.18 -2.95 -6.89
CA ARG A 110 1.93 -2.93 -8.17
C ARG A 110 1.04 -3.25 -9.36
N ARG A 111 0.19 -4.27 -9.26
CA ARG A 111 -0.75 -4.64 -10.34
C ARG A 111 -1.72 -3.50 -10.65
N ALA A 112 -2.29 -2.88 -9.62
CA ALA A 112 -3.21 -1.77 -9.81
C ALA A 112 -2.55 -0.55 -10.46
N LEU A 113 -1.28 -0.28 -10.12
CA LEU A 113 -0.52 0.83 -10.73
C LEU A 113 -0.12 0.58 -12.17
N LEU A 114 0.15 -0.68 -12.55
CA LEU A 114 0.52 -1.04 -13.92
C LEU A 114 -0.67 -1.08 -14.88
N ASP A 115 -1.88 -1.19 -14.35
CA ASP A 115 -3.14 -1.10 -15.10
C ASP A 115 -4.12 -0.19 -14.36
N PRO A 116 -3.95 1.14 -14.43
CA PRO A 116 -4.77 2.11 -13.71
C PRO A 116 -6.11 2.36 -14.39
N THR A 117 -6.76 1.33 -14.92
CA THR A 117 -8.03 1.40 -15.64
C THR A 117 -9.12 0.61 -14.93
N GLY A 118 -10.39 0.91 -15.24
CA GLY A 118 -11.53 0.16 -14.75
C GLY A 118 -11.60 0.07 -13.23
N GLU A 119 -11.72 -1.14 -12.72
CA GLU A 119 -11.88 -1.40 -11.28
C GLU A 119 -10.61 -1.12 -10.45
N ASN A 120 -9.43 -1.02 -11.06
CA ASN A 120 -8.18 -0.66 -10.37
C ASN A 120 -8.15 0.80 -9.91
N LEU A 121 -8.98 1.67 -10.51
CA LEU A 121 -9.11 3.08 -10.10
C LEU A 121 -9.62 3.23 -8.66
N HIS A 122 -10.38 2.27 -8.15
CA HIS A 122 -10.88 2.32 -6.77
C HIS A 122 -9.72 2.31 -5.77
N LEU A 123 -8.76 1.37 -5.89
CA LEU A 123 -7.57 1.34 -5.01
C LEU A 123 -6.78 2.64 -5.10
N LEU A 124 -6.54 3.15 -6.32
CA LEU A 124 -5.85 4.43 -6.48
C LEU A 124 -6.62 5.56 -5.79
N GLY A 125 -7.95 5.61 -5.93
CA GLY A 125 -8.81 6.60 -5.28
C GLY A 125 -8.65 6.58 -3.75
N VAL A 126 -8.77 5.43 -3.10
CA VAL A 126 -8.66 5.33 -1.63
C VAL A 126 -7.23 5.65 -1.12
N LEU A 127 -6.18 5.36 -1.91
CA LEU A 127 -4.81 5.76 -1.57
C LEU A 127 -4.60 7.28 -1.73
N VAL A 128 -5.21 7.91 -2.73
CA VAL A 128 -5.23 9.37 -2.89
C VAL A 128 -5.94 10.02 -1.70
N ASP A 129 -7.11 9.51 -1.32
CA ASP A 129 -7.89 10.03 -0.19
C ASP A 129 -7.13 9.91 1.14
N LEU A 130 -6.48 8.77 1.39
CA LEU A 130 -5.59 8.61 2.55
C LEU A 130 -4.49 9.66 2.55
N THR A 131 -3.76 9.79 1.42
CA THR A 131 -2.64 10.73 1.32
C THR A 131 -3.11 12.17 1.49
N ALA A 132 -4.28 12.53 0.95
CA ALA A 132 -4.85 13.86 1.10
C ALA A 132 -5.17 14.17 2.57
N ARG A 133 -5.82 13.24 3.29
CA ARG A 133 -6.10 13.40 4.73
C ARG A 133 -4.81 13.60 5.54
N GLU A 134 -3.79 12.79 5.28
CA GLU A 134 -2.51 12.86 5.98
C GLU A 134 -1.75 14.15 5.70
N VAL A 135 -1.68 14.58 4.44
CA VAL A 135 -1.04 15.85 4.05
C VAL A 135 -1.78 17.03 4.66
N SER A 136 -3.13 17.06 4.58
CA SER A 136 -3.94 18.12 5.16
C SER A 136 -3.74 18.24 6.68
N ALA A 137 -3.74 17.11 7.40
CA ALA A 137 -3.49 17.09 8.85
C ALA A 137 -2.10 17.62 9.21
N LEU A 138 -1.06 17.24 8.46
CA LEU A 138 0.30 17.75 8.68
C LEU A 138 0.43 19.24 8.38
N ARG A 139 -0.28 19.76 7.37
CA ARG A 139 -0.30 21.19 7.05
C ARG A 139 -1.02 21.99 8.13
N THR A 140 -2.18 21.51 8.58
CA THR A 140 -2.97 22.15 9.65
C THR A 140 -2.22 22.21 10.96
N SER A 141 -1.43 21.18 11.30
CA SER A 141 -0.59 21.15 12.51
C SER A 141 0.76 21.87 12.35
N GLY A 142 1.04 22.52 11.22
CA GLY A 142 2.30 23.22 10.95
C GLY A 142 3.51 22.30 10.71
N ARG A 143 3.29 20.98 10.56
CA ARG A 143 4.34 19.97 10.34
C ARG A 143 4.68 19.71 8.90
N ALA A 144 3.90 20.28 7.95
CA ALA A 144 4.22 20.29 6.55
C ALA A 144 4.23 21.73 6.03
N SER A 145 5.15 21.99 5.07
CA SER A 145 5.25 23.33 4.46
C SER A 145 3.99 23.69 3.68
N THR A 146 3.53 24.92 3.81
CA THR A 146 2.42 25.49 3.03
C THR A 146 2.90 26.29 1.81
N LYS A 147 4.21 26.33 1.54
CA LYS A 147 4.79 27.05 0.39
C LYS A 147 4.40 26.45 -0.96
N ARG A 148 4.20 25.13 -1.01
CA ARG A 148 3.70 24.41 -2.19
C ARG A 148 2.19 24.22 -2.10
N ARG A 149 1.53 24.07 -3.24
CA ARG A 149 0.10 23.70 -3.28
C ARG A 149 -0.09 22.33 -2.64
N GLU A 150 -1.20 22.15 -1.95
CA GLU A 150 -1.52 20.87 -1.30
C GLU A 150 -1.63 19.73 -2.31
N SER A 151 -2.27 19.98 -3.46
CA SER A 151 -2.34 19.02 -4.56
C SER A 151 -0.97 18.54 -5.04
N THR A 152 -0.01 19.47 -5.19
CA THR A 152 1.37 19.12 -5.58
C THR A 152 2.04 18.26 -4.51
N GLN A 153 1.79 18.51 -3.23
CA GLN A 153 2.34 17.69 -2.14
C GLN A 153 1.75 16.28 -2.14
N ILE A 154 0.43 16.15 -2.34
CA ILE A 154 -0.26 14.86 -2.45
C ILE A 154 0.34 14.04 -3.60
N VAL A 155 0.43 14.63 -4.79
CA VAL A 155 1.03 13.98 -5.97
C VAL A 155 2.49 13.59 -5.70
N ALA A 156 3.28 14.49 -5.10
CA ALA A 156 4.69 14.23 -4.81
C ALA A 156 4.89 13.05 -3.83
N VAL A 157 4.06 12.93 -2.79
CA VAL A 157 4.10 11.82 -1.84
C VAL A 157 3.76 10.50 -2.54
N LEU A 158 2.63 10.46 -3.26
CA LEU A 158 2.17 9.26 -3.95
C LEU A 158 3.16 8.81 -5.02
N VAL A 159 3.59 9.71 -5.92
CA VAL A 159 4.51 9.38 -7.01
C VAL A 159 5.85 8.90 -6.46
N ARG A 160 6.35 9.52 -5.39
CA ARG A 160 7.58 9.07 -4.75
C ARG A 160 7.44 7.67 -4.16
N GLN A 161 6.43 7.42 -3.32
CA GLN A 161 6.24 6.12 -2.68
C GLN A 161 5.95 5.00 -3.69
N MET A 162 5.05 5.25 -4.63
CA MET A 162 4.69 4.26 -5.66
C MET A 162 5.85 4.03 -6.63
N GLY A 163 6.55 5.09 -7.02
CA GLY A 163 7.71 4.99 -7.91
C GLY A 163 8.89 4.24 -7.26
N GLU A 164 9.18 4.51 -5.99
CA GLU A 164 10.19 3.74 -5.24
C GLU A 164 9.80 2.26 -5.17
N MET A 165 8.54 1.95 -4.83
CA MET A 165 8.05 0.58 -4.76
C MET A 165 8.14 -0.17 -6.10
N LEU A 166 7.86 0.52 -7.22
CA LEU A 166 7.92 -0.08 -8.56
C LEU A 166 9.36 -0.28 -9.04
N LEU A 167 10.24 0.71 -8.79
CA LEU A 167 11.55 0.80 -9.43
C LEU A 167 12.70 0.33 -8.53
N ALA A 168 12.52 0.23 -7.21
CA ALA A 168 13.59 -0.25 -6.32
C ALA A 168 14.11 -1.63 -6.73
N PRO A 169 13.27 -2.64 -7.08
CA PRO A 169 13.76 -3.94 -7.51
C PRO A 169 14.60 -3.88 -8.80
N LEU A 170 14.30 -2.92 -9.70
CA LEU A 170 15.11 -2.69 -10.90
C LEU A 170 16.48 -2.13 -10.55
N VAL A 171 16.53 -1.15 -9.63
CA VAL A 171 17.80 -0.59 -9.13
C VAL A 171 18.64 -1.71 -8.51
N ASP A 172 18.01 -2.59 -7.72
CA ASP A 172 18.69 -3.73 -7.10
C ASP A 172 19.26 -4.68 -8.17
N ALA A 173 18.46 -5.11 -9.12
CA ALA A 173 18.88 -6.03 -10.18
C ALA A 173 19.98 -5.45 -11.08
N VAL A 174 19.90 -4.15 -11.41
CA VAL A 174 20.92 -3.47 -12.21
C VAL A 174 22.22 -3.34 -11.41
N TRP A 175 22.12 -2.92 -10.14
CA TRP A 175 23.30 -2.78 -9.28
C TRP A 175 24.06 -4.09 -9.11
N ASP A 176 23.36 -5.17 -8.77
CA ASP A 176 23.95 -6.51 -8.61
C ASP A 176 24.62 -7.01 -9.89
N ARG A 177 24.23 -6.48 -11.06
CA ARG A 177 24.82 -6.83 -12.36
C ARG A 177 26.08 -6.00 -12.68
N VAL A 178 26.14 -4.73 -12.26
CA VAL A 178 27.19 -3.78 -12.69
C VAL A 178 28.28 -3.57 -11.63
N ASP A 179 27.93 -3.70 -10.33
CA ASP A 179 28.91 -3.61 -9.25
C ASP A 179 29.49 -4.97 -8.90
N SER A 180 30.60 -5.31 -9.56
CA SER A 180 31.37 -6.52 -9.25
C SER A 180 32.36 -6.34 -8.09
N SER A 181 32.53 -5.12 -7.58
CA SER A 181 33.56 -4.79 -6.60
C SER A 181 33.09 -4.86 -5.14
N GLY A 182 31.80 -4.69 -4.89
CA GLY A 182 31.22 -4.59 -3.55
C GLY A 182 31.75 -3.41 -2.71
N ALA A 183 32.55 -2.53 -3.30
CA ALA A 183 33.26 -1.47 -2.60
C ALA A 183 32.49 -0.16 -2.50
N ALA A 184 31.51 0.07 -3.35
CA ALA A 184 30.71 1.29 -3.38
C ALA A 184 29.32 1.08 -2.77
N GLY A 185 28.80 2.08 -2.07
CA GLY A 185 27.44 2.05 -1.55
C GLY A 185 26.40 2.03 -2.69
N LYS A 186 25.40 1.18 -2.58
CA LYS A 186 24.29 1.06 -3.52
C LYS A 186 23.58 2.41 -3.72
N PRO A 187 23.34 2.85 -4.96
CA PRO A 187 22.63 4.09 -5.24
C PRO A 187 21.16 4.00 -4.74
N ARG A 188 20.69 5.10 -4.19
CA ARG A 188 19.27 5.20 -3.78
C ARG A 188 18.47 5.89 -4.87
N LEU A 189 17.37 5.26 -5.24
CA LEU A 189 16.38 5.90 -6.11
C LEU A 189 15.79 7.11 -5.41
N ARG A 190 15.68 8.23 -6.14
CA ARG A 190 15.02 9.43 -5.69
C ARG A 190 14.06 9.92 -6.77
N ILE A 191 12.77 9.98 -6.45
CA ILE A 191 11.74 10.47 -7.36
C ILE A 191 11.24 11.78 -6.80
N ALA A 192 11.19 12.82 -7.64
CA ALA A 192 10.70 14.15 -7.30
C ALA A 192 9.65 14.61 -8.31
N VAL A 193 8.69 15.40 -7.84
CA VAL A 193 7.73 16.11 -8.66
C VAL A 193 8.01 17.59 -8.50
N GLU A 194 8.20 18.29 -9.62
CA GLU A 194 8.47 19.73 -9.67
C GLU A 194 7.23 20.47 -10.17
N GLU A 195 7.01 21.66 -9.64
CA GLU A 195 5.98 22.60 -10.15
C GLU A 195 6.59 23.32 -11.36
N THR A 196 5.89 23.29 -12.48
CA THR A 196 6.21 24.06 -13.69
C THR A 196 5.57 25.44 -13.63
#